data_94f6f968ae31bb37d262b30e3c0b592f
#
_entry.id   94f6f968ae31bb37d262b30e3c0b592f
#
_cell.length_a   1.000
_cell.length_b   1.000
_cell.length_c   1.000
_cell.angle_alpha   90.00
_cell.angle_beta   90.00
_cell.angle_gamma   90.00
#
_symmetry.space_group_name_H-M   'P 1'
#
loop_
_entity.id
_entity.type
_entity.pdbx_description
1 polymer ?
#
loop_
_entity_poly.entity_id
_entity_poly.type
_entity_poly.pdbx_seq_one_letter_code
_entity_poly.pdbx_strand_id
1 'polypeptide(L)'
;MVTERRRDGETERRRDGEKSHSDLSVPLSLCPYVSPSPTPRSLFASFALFAFFAFSPLFAQQPRKAEVIRLGQEFELKINQEAAIEGEGLSVVFESVVEDSRCPEGVDCIWSGNAKIRIKSSKQKHAPAPIELNTHVEPKSSSYLDYEIKLVALKPRPKADKPVQSNEYKATLIITKK
;
A
#
# COMPACT_ATOMS: atom_id res chain seq x y z
N MET A 1 -26.27 -36.68 40.67
CA MET A 1 -25.56 -37.97 40.59
C MET A 1 -24.70 -37.93 39.34
N VAL A 2 -23.38 -37.83 39.58
CA VAL A 2 -22.31 -38.53 38.83
C VAL A 2 -22.10 -38.00 37.39
N THR A 3 -20.94 -37.58 36.94
CA THR A 3 -19.51 -37.64 37.37
C THR A 3 -18.71 -36.66 36.55
N GLU A 4 -17.88 -36.00 37.25
CA GLU A 4 -16.64 -35.32 36.89
C GLU A 4 -15.71 -36.23 36.06
N ARG A 5 -15.11 -35.68 34.99
CA ARG A 5 -13.87 -36.26 34.47
C ARG A 5 -12.93 -35.16 33.99
N ARG A 6 -12.04 -34.77 34.90
CA ARG A 6 -10.75 -34.14 34.61
C ARG A 6 -9.95 -35.03 33.65
N ARG A 7 -9.24 -34.41 32.73
CA ARG A 7 -7.98 -34.98 32.22
C ARG A 7 -6.98 -33.85 32.04
N ASP A 8 -6.11 -33.85 33.05
CA ASP A 8 -4.82 -33.17 33.00
C ASP A 8 -3.96 -33.85 31.93
N GLY A 9 -3.18 -33.08 31.21
CA GLY A 9 -2.25 -33.56 30.21
C GLY A 9 -1.16 -32.52 29.98
N GLU A 10 -0.36 -32.34 31.00
CA GLU A 10 0.97 -31.76 31.04
C GLU A 10 1.92 -32.51 30.09
N THR A 11 2.56 -31.87 29.17
CA THR A 11 3.85 -32.27 28.64
C THR A 11 4.69 -31.06 28.28
N GLU A 12 5.41 -30.66 29.29
CA GLU A 12 6.67 -29.94 29.26
C GLU A 12 7.67 -30.67 28.34
N ARG A 13 8.21 -30.02 27.35
CA ARG A 13 9.44 -30.46 26.71
C ARG A 13 10.33 -29.28 26.39
N ARG A 14 11.10 -28.90 27.41
CA ARG A 14 12.38 -28.20 27.25
C ARG A 14 13.25 -29.00 26.29
N ARG A 15 13.87 -28.30 25.38
CA ARG A 15 15.15 -28.70 24.81
C ARG A 15 16.04 -27.48 24.68
N ASP A 16 16.85 -27.35 25.70
CA ASP A 16 18.10 -26.62 25.69
C ASP A 16 18.97 -27.17 24.57
N GLY A 17 19.50 -26.31 23.77
CA GLY A 17 20.42 -26.58 22.68
C GLY A 17 21.48 -25.48 22.61
N GLU A 18 22.25 -25.40 23.67
CA GLU A 18 23.56 -24.76 23.73
C GLU A 18 24.54 -25.47 22.79
N LYS A 19 25.12 -24.78 21.84
CA LYS A 19 26.40 -25.08 21.20
C LYS A 19 26.88 -23.77 20.56
N SER A 20 27.86 -23.25 21.15
CA SER A 20 29.30 -23.46 21.01
C SER A 20 29.94 -22.43 20.08
N HIS A 21 30.69 -21.57 20.75
CA HIS A 21 31.81 -20.78 20.26
C HIS A 21 32.58 -21.46 19.12
N SER A 22 32.83 -20.73 18.10
CA SER A 22 34.04 -20.89 17.31
C SER A 22 34.62 -19.51 17.05
N ASP A 23 35.59 -19.20 17.89
CA ASP A 23 36.61 -18.20 17.66
C ASP A 23 37.25 -18.44 16.30
N LEU A 24 37.09 -17.54 15.39
CA LEU A 24 37.94 -17.41 14.21
C LEU A 24 38.79 -16.17 14.39
N SER A 25 39.87 -16.38 15.08
CA SER A 25 41.01 -15.47 15.11
C SER A 25 41.58 -15.29 13.68
N VAL A 26 41.32 -14.15 13.09
CA VAL A 26 41.98 -13.76 11.84
C VAL A 26 43.33 -13.09 12.20
N PRO A 27 44.46 -13.61 11.72
CA PRO A 27 45.72 -12.98 11.99
C PRO A 27 45.88 -11.65 11.25
N LEU A 28 46.26 -10.63 11.99
CA LEU A 28 46.69 -9.35 11.48
C LEU A 28 47.91 -9.55 10.56
N SER A 29 47.68 -9.58 9.25
CA SER A 29 48.75 -9.44 8.27
C SER A 29 49.18 -7.98 8.22
N LEU A 30 50.39 -7.77 8.69
CA LEU A 30 51.12 -6.51 8.50
C LEU A 30 51.28 -6.23 7.01
N CYS A 31 50.58 -5.25 6.49
CA CYS A 31 50.94 -4.63 5.22
C CYS A 31 52.09 -3.67 5.43
N PRO A 32 53.18 -3.80 4.67
CA PRO A 32 54.27 -2.86 4.76
C PRO A 32 53.86 -1.48 4.21
N TYR A 33 54.04 -0.48 5.04
CA TYR A 33 53.93 0.94 4.70
C TYR A 33 54.94 1.29 3.62
N VAL A 34 54.47 1.49 2.39
CA VAL A 34 55.26 2.08 1.31
C VAL A 34 55.00 3.57 1.30
N SER A 35 55.99 4.33 1.77
CA SER A 35 56.02 5.79 1.66
C SER A 35 56.15 6.21 0.20
N PRO A 36 55.25 7.01 -0.38
CA PRO A 36 55.53 7.68 -1.64
C PRO A 36 56.41 8.92 -1.39
N SER A 37 57.51 8.95 -2.06
CA SER A 37 58.40 10.09 -2.16
C SER A 37 57.71 11.31 -2.80
N PRO A 38 58.02 12.55 -2.37
CA PRO A 38 57.42 13.74 -2.96
C PRO A 38 58.13 14.09 -4.27
N THR A 39 57.46 13.96 -5.39
CA THR A 39 57.85 14.60 -6.65
C THR A 39 57.16 15.94 -6.78
N PRO A 40 57.88 17.03 -7.05
CA PRO A 40 57.29 18.35 -7.20
C PRO A 40 56.84 18.63 -8.63
N ARG A 41 55.86 19.50 -8.76
CA ARG A 41 55.44 20.22 -9.97
C ARG A 41 54.51 19.51 -10.95
N SER A 42 53.24 19.80 -10.78
CA SER A 42 52.44 20.35 -11.88
C SER A 42 51.22 21.07 -11.28
N LEU A 43 51.40 22.37 -11.06
CA LEU A 43 50.33 23.35 -10.87
C LEU A 43 49.73 23.59 -12.25
N PHE A 44 48.59 22.97 -12.59
CA PHE A 44 47.65 23.35 -13.63
C PHE A 44 46.81 22.11 -14.01
N ALA A 45 45.78 21.82 -13.29
CA ALA A 45 44.60 21.10 -13.76
C ALA A 45 43.66 20.75 -12.58
N SER A 46 43.13 21.75 -11.90
CA SER A 46 42.16 21.49 -10.83
C SER A 46 41.00 22.49 -10.84
N PHE A 47 40.48 22.86 -12.02
CA PHE A 47 39.33 23.76 -12.09
C PHE A 47 38.19 23.25 -12.99
N ALA A 48 38.21 22.02 -13.46
CA ALA A 48 37.18 21.50 -14.41
C ALA A 48 36.29 20.40 -13.84
N LEU A 49 36.30 20.07 -12.56
CA LEU A 49 35.54 18.94 -12.01
C LEU A 49 34.45 19.33 -11.00
N PHE A 50 34.20 20.63 -10.80
CA PHE A 50 33.17 21.08 -9.83
C PHE A 50 31.84 21.55 -10.44
N ALA A 51 31.65 21.48 -11.76
CA ALA A 51 30.45 21.97 -12.44
C ALA A 51 29.40 20.91 -12.72
N PHE A 52 29.58 19.64 -12.33
CA PHE A 52 28.64 18.54 -12.68
C PHE A 52 27.68 18.13 -11.57
N PHE A 53 27.72 18.75 -10.39
CA PHE A 53 26.92 18.31 -9.25
C PHE A 53 25.68 19.17 -8.96
N ALA A 54 25.32 20.13 -9.81
CA ALA A 54 24.20 21.06 -9.55
C ALA A 54 22.97 20.85 -10.42
N PHE A 55 22.85 19.73 -11.14
CA PHE A 55 21.61 19.39 -11.83
C PHE A 55 20.92 18.20 -11.19
N SER A 56 20.51 18.35 -9.93
CA SER A 56 19.49 17.50 -9.36
C SER A 56 18.17 17.88 -10.07
N PRO A 57 17.57 16.98 -10.88
CA PRO A 57 16.22 17.25 -11.34
C PRO A 57 15.33 17.27 -10.08
N LEU A 58 14.86 18.44 -9.75
CA LEU A 58 13.75 18.61 -8.83
C LEU A 58 12.60 17.84 -9.47
N PHE A 59 12.38 16.60 -9.05
CA PHE A 59 11.16 15.87 -9.37
C PHE A 59 10.03 16.69 -8.76
N ALA A 60 9.51 17.62 -9.53
CA ALA A 60 8.29 18.32 -9.22
C ALA A 60 7.19 17.25 -9.18
N GLN A 61 6.84 16.81 -7.99
CA GLN A 61 5.64 16.00 -7.76
C GLN A 61 4.48 16.89 -8.23
N GLN A 62 3.96 16.60 -9.41
CA GLN A 62 2.77 17.27 -9.89
C GLN A 62 1.66 17.06 -8.85
N PRO A 63 1.04 18.12 -8.35
CA PRO A 63 -0.08 17.99 -7.43
C PRO A 63 -1.15 17.18 -8.14
N ARG A 64 -1.52 16.04 -7.57
CA ARG A 64 -2.60 15.20 -8.07
C ARG A 64 -3.85 16.07 -8.03
N LYS A 65 -4.40 16.38 -9.20
CA LYS A 65 -5.63 17.18 -9.30
C LYS A 65 -6.76 16.35 -8.67
N ALA A 66 -7.14 16.71 -7.45
CA ALA A 66 -8.30 16.11 -6.80
C ALA A 66 -9.55 16.51 -7.61
N GLU A 67 -10.38 15.53 -7.92
CA GLU A 67 -11.68 15.78 -8.54
C GLU A 67 -12.63 16.32 -7.46
N VAL A 68 -13.30 17.44 -7.73
CA VAL A 68 -14.24 18.03 -6.76
C VAL A 68 -15.63 17.46 -7.02
N ILE A 69 -16.19 16.80 -5.99
CA ILE A 69 -17.44 16.05 -6.08
C ILE A 69 -18.46 16.60 -5.06
N ARG A 70 -19.74 16.54 -5.40
CA ARG A 70 -20.84 16.89 -4.48
C ARG A 70 -21.35 15.69 -3.72
N LEU A 71 -21.83 15.92 -2.49
CA LEU A 71 -22.51 14.89 -1.71
C LEU A 71 -23.72 14.35 -2.44
N GLY A 72 -23.97 13.05 -2.32
CA GLY A 72 -25.11 12.36 -2.95
C GLY A 72 -24.97 12.09 -4.43
N GLN A 73 -23.88 12.51 -5.07
CA GLN A 73 -23.56 12.18 -6.46
C GLN A 73 -22.68 10.93 -6.56
N GLU A 74 -22.95 10.09 -7.56
CA GLU A 74 -22.05 9.01 -7.94
C GLU A 74 -20.85 9.60 -8.71
N PHE A 75 -19.67 9.09 -8.39
CA PHE A 75 -18.43 9.45 -9.06
C PHE A 75 -17.51 8.26 -9.23
N GLU A 76 -16.64 8.30 -10.23
CA GLU A 76 -15.68 7.24 -10.53
C GLU A 76 -14.26 7.66 -10.11
N LEU A 77 -13.55 6.79 -9.42
CA LEU A 77 -12.13 6.96 -9.10
C LEU A 77 -11.31 5.84 -9.72
N LYS A 78 -10.18 6.20 -10.31
CA LYS A 78 -9.11 5.27 -10.67
C LYS A 78 -8.24 4.99 -9.45
N ILE A 79 -7.47 3.90 -9.48
CA ILE A 79 -6.49 3.61 -8.44
C ILE A 79 -5.54 4.81 -8.28
N ASN A 80 -5.29 5.18 -7.03
CA ASN A 80 -4.51 6.34 -6.61
C ASN A 80 -5.10 7.71 -7.01
N GLN A 81 -6.33 7.77 -7.48
CA GLN A 81 -7.03 9.04 -7.70
C GLN A 81 -7.73 9.48 -6.41
N GLU A 82 -7.73 10.79 -6.16
CA GLU A 82 -8.37 11.44 -5.02
C GLU A 82 -9.59 12.24 -5.48
N ALA A 83 -10.68 12.11 -4.74
CA ALA A 83 -11.83 12.99 -4.83
C ALA A 83 -11.94 13.83 -3.56
N ALA A 84 -12.15 15.13 -3.71
CA ALA A 84 -12.45 16.05 -2.63
C ALA A 84 -13.94 16.39 -2.63
N ILE A 85 -14.57 16.32 -1.47
CA ILE A 85 -16.00 16.62 -1.35
C ILE A 85 -16.18 18.12 -1.11
N GLU A 86 -16.95 18.76 -1.99
CA GLU A 86 -17.18 20.20 -2.00
C GLU A 86 -17.75 20.70 -0.66
N GLY A 87 -17.06 21.67 -0.04
CA GLY A 87 -17.51 22.31 1.19
C GLY A 87 -17.34 21.49 2.49
N GLU A 88 -16.97 20.21 2.42
CA GLU A 88 -16.94 19.33 3.59
C GLU A 88 -15.53 19.09 4.16
N GLY A 89 -14.48 19.44 3.41
CA GLY A 89 -13.09 19.18 3.80
C GLY A 89 -12.77 17.69 3.92
N LEU A 90 -13.59 16.84 3.30
CA LEU A 90 -13.45 15.40 3.19
C LEU A 90 -12.80 15.05 1.87
N SER A 91 -11.83 14.15 1.87
CA SER A 91 -11.30 13.55 0.66
C SER A 91 -11.27 12.02 0.78
N VAL A 92 -11.39 11.37 -0.38
CA VAL A 92 -11.37 9.92 -0.52
C VAL A 92 -10.42 9.53 -1.63
N VAL A 93 -9.54 8.57 -1.36
CA VAL A 93 -8.58 8.01 -2.32
C VAL A 93 -8.92 6.55 -2.55
N PHE A 94 -8.99 6.12 -3.80
CA PHE A 94 -9.07 4.70 -4.13
C PHE A 94 -7.67 4.09 -4.13
N GLU A 95 -7.31 3.33 -3.09
CA GLU A 95 -5.94 2.82 -2.92
C GLU A 95 -5.68 1.57 -3.77
N SER A 96 -6.55 0.56 -3.67
CA SER A 96 -6.32 -0.72 -4.33
C SER A 96 -7.56 -1.60 -4.39
N VAL A 97 -7.51 -2.60 -5.28
CA VAL A 97 -8.35 -3.80 -5.22
C VAL A 97 -7.59 -4.85 -4.43
N VAL A 98 -8.15 -5.27 -3.32
CA VAL A 98 -7.56 -6.28 -2.42
C VAL A 98 -7.76 -7.68 -2.97
N GLU A 99 -8.97 -7.92 -3.50
CA GLU A 99 -9.39 -9.21 -4.07
C GLU A 99 -10.43 -8.97 -5.15
N ASP A 100 -10.37 -9.73 -6.23
CA ASP A 100 -11.40 -9.76 -7.27
C ASP A 100 -11.68 -11.20 -7.69
N SER A 101 -12.76 -11.75 -7.15
CA SER A 101 -13.30 -13.09 -7.47
C SER A 101 -14.66 -13.01 -8.17
N ARG A 102 -14.97 -11.88 -8.82
CA ARG A 102 -16.22 -11.70 -9.57
C ARG A 102 -16.27 -12.66 -10.75
N CYS A 103 -17.49 -13.11 -11.05
CA CYS A 103 -17.72 -13.93 -12.23
C CYS A 103 -17.26 -13.20 -13.50
N PRO A 104 -16.37 -13.80 -14.32
CA PRO A 104 -15.91 -13.19 -15.55
C PRO A 104 -17.03 -12.96 -16.56
N GLU A 105 -16.86 -11.97 -17.43
CA GLU A 105 -17.76 -11.73 -18.55
C GLU A 105 -17.78 -12.94 -19.49
N GLY A 106 -18.97 -13.34 -19.93
CA GLY A 106 -19.15 -14.45 -20.87
C GLY A 106 -19.06 -15.84 -20.25
N VAL A 107 -19.05 -15.93 -18.91
CA VAL A 107 -19.04 -17.21 -18.17
C VAL A 107 -20.29 -17.29 -17.30
N ASP A 108 -20.95 -18.44 -17.29
CA ASP A 108 -22.07 -18.74 -16.39
C ASP A 108 -21.52 -19.30 -15.07
N CYS A 109 -21.55 -18.49 -14.02
CA CYS A 109 -21.12 -18.88 -12.68
C CYS A 109 -22.31 -19.19 -11.79
N ILE A 110 -22.16 -20.14 -10.88
CA ILE A 110 -23.19 -20.49 -9.88
C ILE A 110 -23.50 -19.31 -8.97
N TRP A 111 -22.50 -18.44 -8.72
CA TRP A 111 -22.66 -17.20 -7.96
C TRP A 111 -21.88 -16.05 -8.61
N SER A 112 -22.29 -14.81 -8.33
CA SER A 112 -21.73 -13.62 -8.99
C SER A 112 -20.29 -13.28 -8.61
N GLY A 113 -19.76 -13.92 -7.56
CA GLY A 113 -18.45 -13.60 -6.99
C GLY A 113 -18.44 -12.26 -6.26
N ASN A 114 -17.27 -11.85 -5.79
CA ASN A 114 -17.08 -10.61 -5.04
C ASN A 114 -15.77 -9.92 -5.43
N ALA A 115 -15.74 -8.60 -5.33
CA ALA A 115 -14.49 -7.88 -5.28
C ALA A 115 -14.43 -7.03 -4.01
N LYS A 116 -13.26 -6.98 -3.39
CA LYS A 116 -12.96 -6.18 -2.21
C LYS A 116 -12.00 -5.07 -2.60
N ILE A 117 -12.38 -3.84 -2.32
CA ILE A 117 -11.55 -2.67 -2.55
C ILE A 117 -11.13 -2.04 -1.23
N ARG A 118 -10.02 -1.32 -1.27
CA ARG A 118 -9.56 -0.46 -0.17
C ARG A 118 -9.55 0.98 -0.62
N ILE A 119 -10.23 1.81 0.16
CA ILE A 119 -10.21 3.26 0.02
C ILE A 119 -9.61 3.88 1.29
N LYS A 120 -9.09 5.08 1.19
CA LYS A 120 -8.61 5.87 2.31
C LYS A 120 -9.40 7.16 2.38
N SER A 121 -10.08 7.37 3.51
CA SER A 121 -10.83 8.57 3.78
C SER A 121 -10.04 9.47 4.72
N SER A 122 -10.02 10.77 4.44
CA SER A 122 -9.38 11.78 5.28
C SER A 122 -10.25 13.03 5.38
N LYS A 123 -10.25 13.65 6.55
CA LYS A 123 -10.91 14.93 6.80
C LYS A 123 -9.97 15.81 7.62
N GLN A 124 -9.96 17.12 7.34
CA GLN A 124 -9.13 18.06 8.09
C GLN A 124 -9.28 17.85 9.61
N LYS A 125 -8.16 17.84 10.34
CA LYS A 125 -8.06 17.63 11.80
C LYS A 125 -8.38 16.21 12.28
N HIS A 126 -8.65 15.25 11.38
CA HIS A 126 -8.90 13.86 11.74
C HIS A 126 -7.86 12.95 11.09
N ALA A 127 -7.52 11.86 11.77
CA ALA A 127 -6.62 10.86 11.22
C ALA A 127 -7.25 10.18 10.00
N PRO A 128 -6.49 9.97 8.92
CA PRO A 128 -6.96 9.19 7.78
C PRO A 128 -7.29 7.75 8.21
N ALA A 129 -8.38 7.20 7.68
CA ALA A 129 -8.81 5.84 7.97
C ALA A 129 -8.89 5.01 6.68
N PRO A 130 -8.30 3.81 6.65
CA PRO A 130 -8.56 2.85 5.60
C PRO A 130 -9.95 2.21 5.78
N ILE A 131 -10.66 2.03 4.68
CA ILE A 131 -12.00 1.43 4.63
C ILE A 131 -11.99 0.36 3.56
N GLU A 132 -12.51 -0.81 3.87
CA GLU A 132 -12.70 -1.89 2.90
C GLU A 132 -14.18 -2.03 2.56
N LEU A 133 -14.47 -2.10 1.26
CA LEU A 133 -15.82 -2.23 0.72
C LEU A 133 -15.87 -3.38 -0.28
N ASN A 134 -17.02 -4.03 -0.35
CA ASN A 134 -17.28 -5.16 -1.23
C ASN A 134 -18.33 -4.86 -2.28
N THR A 135 -18.29 -5.57 -3.41
CA THR A 135 -19.27 -5.41 -4.48
C THR A 135 -20.57 -6.18 -4.23
N HIS A 136 -20.49 -7.38 -3.67
CA HIS A 136 -21.65 -8.28 -3.56
C HIS A 136 -21.94 -8.74 -2.13
N VAL A 137 -20.93 -8.81 -1.26
CA VAL A 137 -21.10 -9.17 0.16
C VAL A 137 -20.98 -7.92 1.04
N GLU A 138 -21.41 -8.01 2.29
CA GLU A 138 -21.21 -6.91 3.24
C GLU A 138 -19.75 -6.87 3.77
N PRO A 139 -19.22 -5.68 4.10
CA PRO A 139 -19.86 -4.37 3.98
C PRO A 139 -19.74 -3.79 2.55
N LYS A 140 -20.86 -3.33 1.99
CA LYS A 140 -20.91 -2.55 0.73
C LYS A 140 -20.81 -1.05 0.99
N SER A 141 -21.12 -0.63 2.21
CA SER A 141 -20.94 0.74 2.70
C SER A 141 -20.24 0.73 4.04
N SER A 142 -19.59 1.83 4.37
CA SER A 142 -18.95 2.04 5.67
C SER A 142 -19.04 3.50 6.07
N SER A 143 -18.99 3.72 7.37
CA SER A 143 -19.06 5.06 7.95
C SER A 143 -17.67 5.62 8.22
N TYR A 144 -17.48 6.89 7.87
CA TYR A 144 -16.34 7.67 8.29
C TYR A 144 -16.83 9.01 8.85
N LEU A 145 -16.70 9.19 10.14
CA LEU A 145 -17.31 10.32 10.88
C LEU A 145 -18.82 10.40 10.60
N ASP A 146 -19.31 11.56 10.14
CA ASP A 146 -20.71 11.84 9.82
C ASP A 146 -21.09 11.43 8.37
N TYR A 147 -20.24 10.69 7.68
CA TYR A 147 -20.48 10.30 6.29
C TYR A 147 -20.61 8.80 6.16
N GLU A 148 -21.47 8.40 5.22
CA GLU A 148 -21.55 7.03 4.73
C GLU A 148 -20.97 6.98 3.33
N ILE A 149 -20.03 6.07 3.10
CA ILE A 149 -19.36 5.83 1.82
C ILE A 149 -19.78 4.47 1.33
N LYS A 150 -20.39 4.40 0.16
CA LYS A 150 -20.90 3.19 -0.44
C LYS A 150 -20.23 2.90 -1.77
N LEU A 151 -19.87 1.65 -1.98
CA LEU A 151 -19.42 1.15 -3.29
C LEU A 151 -20.64 0.79 -4.14
N VAL A 152 -20.79 1.45 -5.28
CA VAL A 152 -21.87 1.20 -6.24
C VAL A 152 -21.42 0.17 -7.27
N ALA A 153 -20.24 0.34 -7.85
CA ALA A 153 -19.70 -0.56 -8.86
C ALA A 153 -18.16 -0.53 -8.90
N LEU A 154 -17.59 -1.61 -9.42
CA LEU A 154 -16.18 -1.72 -9.75
C LEU A 154 -16.04 -2.17 -11.21
N LYS A 155 -15.33 -1.39 -12.01
CA LYS A 155 -15.07 -1.66 -13.44
C LYS A 155 -13.57 -1.78 -13.70
N PRO A 156 -13.16 -2.52 -14.75
CA PRO A 156 -13.99 -3.40 -15.56
C PRO A 156 -14.34 -4.69 -14.84
N ARG A 157 -15.24 -5.51 -15.40
CA ARG A 157 -15.39 -6.90 -14.98
C ARG A 157 -14.20 -7.72 -15.49
N PRO A 158 -13.76 -8.75 -14.74
CA PRO A 158 -12.76 -9.65 -15.24
C PRO A 158 -13.25 -10.40 -16.50
N LYS A 159 -12.33 -10.80 -17.37
CA LYS A 159 -12.59 -11.68 -18.50
C LYS A 159 -11.95 -13.02 -18.24
N ALA A 160 -12.53 -14.10 -18.80
CA ALA A 160 -12.03 -15.45 -18.55
C ALA A 160 -10.57 -15.67 -18.98
N ASP A 161 -10.17 -14.99 -20.03
CA ASP A 161 -8.86 -15.12 -20.69
C ASP A 161 -7.86 -14.01 -20.31
N LYS A 162 -8.32 -12.96 -19.63
CA LYS A 162 -7.48 -11.80 -19.34
C LYS A 162 -7.75 -11.25 -17.93
N PRO A 163 -6.77 -11.35 -17.01
CA PRO A 163 -6.87 -10.69 -15.72
C PRO A 163 -6.89 -9.17 -15.88
N VAL A 164 -7.68 -8.49 -15.05
CA VAL A 164 -7.72 -7.03 -15.00
C VAL A 164 -6.43 -6.49 -14.40
N GLN A 165 -5.81 -5.53 -15.08
CA GLN A 165 -4.60 -4.86 -14.58
C GLN A 165 -4.98 -3.85 -13.50
N SER A 166 -4.11 -3.67 -12.49
CA SER A 166 -4.40 -2.78 -11.36
C SER A 166 -4.73 -1.34 -11.78
N ASN A 167 -4.09 -0.83 -12.83
CA ASN A 167 -4.32 0.52 -13.35
C ASN A 167 -5.62 0.67 -14.16
N GLU A 168 -6.28 -0.42 -14.53
CA GLU A 168 -7.53 -0.41 -15.29
C GLU A 168 -8.75 -0.24 -14.40
N TYR A 169 -8.62 -0.55 -13.09
CA TYR A 169 -9.76 -0.48 -12.17
C TYR A 169 -10.28 0.94 -11.93
N LYS A 170 -11.61 1.02 -11.92
CA LYS A 170 -12.38 2.22 -11.54
C LYS A 170 -13.46 1.82 -10.56
N ALA A 171 -13.48 2.46 -9.41
CA ALA A 171 -14.53 2.30 -8.41
C ALA A 171 -15.55 3.42 -8.56
N THR A 172 -16.83 3.07 -8.67
CA THR A 172 -17.94 4.03 -8.58
C THR A 172 -18.39 4.08 -7.13
N LEU A 173 -18.32 5.25 -6.53
CA LEU A 173 -18.65 5.52 -5.15
C LEU A 173 -19.78 6.55 -5.04
N ILE A 174 -20.52 6.50 -3.94
CA ILE A 174 -21.44 7.57 -3.51
C ILE A 174 -21.16 7.88 -2.05
N ILE A 175 -21.14 9.16 -1.70
CA ILE A 175 -20.93 9.64 -0.34
C ILE A 175 -22.14 10.44 0.09
N THR A 176 -22.72 10.07 1.21
CA THR A 176 -23.88 10.74 1.81
C THR A 176 -23.55 11.19 3.23
N LYS A 177 -24.21 12.24 3.69
CA LYS A 177 -24.12 12.68 5.09
C LYS A 177 -25.21 11.98 5.88
N LYS A 178 -24.89 11.52 7.09
CA LYS A 178 -25.85 10.89 8.01
C LYS A 178 -26.71 11.90 8.71
#